data_a055f16f8d064a969755df65b1b23811
#
_entry.id   a055f16f8d064a969755df65b1b23811
#
_cell.length_a   1.000
_cell.length_b   1.000
_cell.length_c   1.000
_cell.angle_alpha   90.00
_cell.angle_beta   90.00
_cell.angle_gamma   90.00
#
_symmetry.space_group_name_H-M   'P 1'
#
loop_
_entity.id
_entity.type
_entity.pdbx_description
1 polymer ?
#
loop_
_entity_poly.entity_id
_entity_poly.type
_entity_poly.pdbx_seq_one_letter_code
_entity_poly.pdbx_strand_id
1 'polypeptide(L)'
;AAGRATVADFDGDGANELAIVSHNFLSIFESDFSVKWRSPSDDGSRRTSATAFDFEGDGDMEVVYRDETTLRIFDGITGAIKTSLSCGSGTRVEMPVIADVDADGEAEIICSCNNLGGAQRTVVFTSDQTPWLPTRKVWNSLHYAPTFINDDLTIPAQRQDKADIPRLDVY
;
A
#
# COMPACT_ATOMS: atom_id res chain seq x y z
N ALA A 1 -7.29 -19.86 -4.43
CA ALA A 1 -7.55 -18.89 -3.36
C ALA A 1 -6.85 -17.58 -3.74
N ALA A 2 -7.44 -16.47 -3.39
CA ALA A 2 -6.88 -15.14 -3.56
C ALA A 2 -6.75 -14.48 -2.18
N GLY A 3 -5.85 -13.49 -2.08
CA GLY A 3 -5.70 -12.63 -0.93
C GLY A 3 -6.89 -11.68 -0.76
N ARG A 4 -6.70 -10.67 0.09
CA ARG A 4 -7.70 -9.64 0.30
C ARG A 4 -7.62 -8.62 -0.84
N ALA A 5 -8.76 -8.08 -1.24
CA ALA A 5 -8.79 -7.00 -2.22
C ALA A 5 -8.45 -5.68 -1.55
N THR A 6 -7.65 -4.87 -2.23
CA THR A 6 -7.49 -3.44 -1.97
C THR A 6 -8.29 -2.69 -3.01
N VAL A 7 -9.04 -1.70 -2.59
CA VAL A 7 -9.92 -0.90 -3.46
C VAL A 7 -9.41 0.53 -3.44
N ALA A 8 -9.06 1.05 -4.60
CA ALA A 8 -8.62 2.43 -4.78
C ALA A 8 -8.84 2.84 -6.23
N ASP A 9 -8.82 4.13 -6.48
CA ASP A 9 -8.75 4.71 -7.83
C ASP A 9 -7.26 4.76 -8.21
N PHE A 10 -6.79 3.72 -8.91
CA PHE A 10 -5.35 3.57 -9.21
C PHE A 10 -4.90 4.40 -10.42
N ASP A 11 -5.81 4.91 -11.22
CA ASP A 11 -5.48 5.67 -12.42
C ASP A 11 -6.10 7.06 -12.49
N GLY A 12 -6.70 7.52 -11.36
CA GLY A 12 -7.21 8.88 -11.23
C GLY A 12 -8.44 9.18 -12.09
N ASP A 13 -9.13 8.16 -12.62
CA ASP A 13 -10.28 8.36 -13.51
C ASP A 13 -11.60 8.59 -12.76
N GLY A 14 -11.60 8.45 -11.43
CA GLY A 14 -12.74 8.61 -10.53
C GLY A 14 -13.54 7.34 -10.31
N ALA A 15 -13.19 6.21 -10.94
CA ALA A 15 -13.73 4.90 -10.62
C ALA A 15 -12.74 4.12 -9.75
N ASN A 16 -13.24 3.19 -8.94
CA ASN A 16 -12.35 2.36 -8.14
C ASN A 16 -12.04 1.05 -8.84
N GLU A 17 -10.78 0.67 -8.83
CA GLU A 17 -10.25 -0.61 -9.23
C GLU A 17 -10.07 -1.54 -8.03
N LEU A 18 -9.76 -2.81 -8.34
CA LEU A 18 -9.50 -3.86 -7.38
C LEU A 18 -8.09 -4.43 -7.55
N ALA A 19 -7.22 -4.24 -6.58
CA ALA A 19 -5.96 -4.98 -6.49
C ALA A 19 -6.18 -6.30 -5.78
N ILE A 20 -5.87 -7.41 -6.45
CA ILE A 20 -6.04 -8.77 -5.91
C ILE A 20 -4.74 -9.55 -6.07
N VAL A 21 -4.26 -10.09 -4.96
CA VAL A 21 -3.09 -10.97 -4.93
C VAL A 21 -3.54 -12.42 -5.03
N SER A 22 -2.86 -13.18 -5.87
CA SER A 22 -3.00 -14.63 -5.99
C SER A 22 -1.64 -15.31 -5.91
N HIS A 23 -1.59 -16.64 -5.99
CA HIS A 23 -0.32 -17.36 -5.90
C HIS A 23 0.77 -16.89 -6.88
N ASN A 24 0.38 -16.57 -8.10
CA ASN A 24 1.34 -16.30 -9.17
C ASN A 24 1.29 -14.84 -9.66
N PHE A 25 0.30 -14.06 -9.23
CA PHE A 25 0.05 -12.73 -9.78
C PHE A 25 -0.50 -11.77 -8.74
N LEU A 26 0.00 -10.54 -8.79
CA LEU A 26 -0.76 -9.35 -8.44
C LEU A 26 -1.55 -8.95 -9.69
N SER A 27 -2.84 -8.70 -9.54
CA SER A 27 -3.74 -8.32 -10.63
C SER A 27 -4.54 -7.10 -10.24
N ILE A 28 -4.61 -6.13 -11.12
CA ILE A 28 -5.54 -5.00 -11.01
C ILE A 28 -6.70 -5.24 -11.97
N PHE A 29 -7.89 -5.05 -11.47
CA PHE A 29 -9.14 -5.18 -12.22
C PHE A 29 -9.85 -3.84 -12.24
N GLU A 30 -10.37 -3.48 -13.38
CA GLU A 30 -11.26 -2.35 -13.56
C GLU A 30 -12.57 -2.52 -12.78
N SER A 31 -13.36 -1.46 -12.67
CA SER A 31 -14.68 -1.48 -12.02
C SER A 31 -15.67 -2.46 -12.67
N ASP A 32 -15.49 -2.81 -13.93
CA ASP A 32 -16.27 -3.83 -14.65
C ASP A 32 -15.70 -5.26 -14.53
N PHE A 33 -14.66 -5.44 -13.70
CA PHE A 33 -13.92 -6.69 -13.49
C PHE A 33 -13.09 -7.15 -14.67
N SER A 34 -12.91 -6.38 -15.71
CA SER A 34 -11.88 -6.65 -16.69
C SER A 34 -10.48 -6.49 -16.10
N VAL A 35 -9.51 -7.19 -16.64
CA VAL A 35 -8.13 -7.09 -16.15
C VAL A 35 -7.48 -5.85 -16.76
N LYS A 36 -7.08 -4.89 -15.89
CA LYS A 36 -6.28 -3.75 -16.30
C LYS A 36 -4.84 -4.18 -16.60
N TRP A 37 -4.17 -4.75 -15.59
CA TRP A 37 -2.84 -5.33 -15.75
C TRP A 37 -2.56 -6.45 -14.73
N ARG A 38 -1.49 -7.20 -14.98
CA ARG A 38 -0.97 -8.23 -14.08
C ARG A 38 0.54 -8.20 -14.02
N SER A 39 1.06 -8.42 -12.82
CA SER A 39 2.49 -8.64 -12.59
C SER A 39 2.71 -10.01 -11.94
N PRO A 40 3.75 -10.77 -12.36
CA PRO A 40 4.13 -12.00 -11.67
C PRO A 40 4.43 -11.75 -10.19
N SER A 41 4.03 -12.68 -9.34
CA SER A 41 4.21 -12.67 -7.90
C SER A 41 4.57 -14.06 -7.42
N ASP A 42 5.42 -14.13 -6.40
CA ASP A 42 5.74 -15.36 -5.68
C ASP A 42 5.12 -15.30 -4.28
N ASP A 43 3.80 -15.47 -4.20
CA ASP A 43 3.06 -15.51 -2.94
C ASP A 43 2.43 -16.88 -2.70
N GLY A 44 3.20 -17.78 -2.11
CA GLY A 44 2.72 -19.12 -1.74
C GLY A 44 1.60 -19.06 -0.70
N SER A 45 1.52 -18.02 0.10
CA SER A 45 0.50 -17.84 1.13
C SER A 45 -0.88 -17.55 0.56
N ARG A 46 -0.96 -16.74 -0.49
CA ARG A 46 -2.21 -16.24 -1.11
C ARG A 46 -3.10 -15.47 -0.11
N ARG A 47 -2.49 -14.76 0.83
CA ARG A 47 -3.21 -14.10 1.95
C ARG A 47 -2.84 -12.65 2.16
N THR A 48 -1.79 -12.18 1.49
CA THR A 48 -1.37 -10.77 1.53
C THR A 48 -2.33 -9.90 0.73
N SER A 49 -2.19 -8.61 0.87
CA SER A 49 -2.83 -7.61 0.01
C SER A 49 -1.84 -6.51 -0.33
N ALA A 50 -2.16 -5.73 -1.33
CA ALA A 50 -1.44 -4.52 -1.67
C ALA A 50 -1.90 -3.35 -0.79
N THR A 51 -1.12 -2.28 -0.79
CA THR A 51 -1.48 -0.96 -0.26
C THR A 51 -1.38 0.04 -1.39
N ALA A 52 -2.25 1.04 -1.42
CA ALA A 52 -2.26 2.11 -2.41
C ALA A 52 -1.81 3.42 -1.76
N PHE A 53 -1.06 4.23 -2.49
CA PHE A 53 -0.67 5.57 -2.08
C PHE A 53 -0.13 6.35 -3.27
N ASP A 54 -0.51 7.63 -3.39
CA ASP A 54 0.03 8.56 -4.36
C ASP A 54 1.32 9.18 -3.80
N PHE A 55 2.49 8.65 -4.18
CA PHE A 55 3.78 9.11 -3.68
C PHE A 55 4.24 10.42 -4.31
N GLU A 56 3.85 10.69 -5.54
CA GLU A 56 4.31 11.81 -6.34
C GLU A 56 3.35 12.99 -6.37
N GLY A 57 2.09 12.78 -5.99
CA GLY A 57 1.06 13.83 -5.98
C GLY A 57 0.51 14.17 -7.36
N ASP A 58 0.52 13.20 -8.24
CA ASP A 58 0.02 13.37 -9.61
C ASP A 58 -1.44 12.93 -9.79
N GLY A 59 -2.03 12.34 -8.74
CA GLY A 59 -3.42 11.86 -8.69
C GLY A 59 -3.57 10.40 -9.05
N ASP A 60 -2.49 9.73 -9.50
CA ASP A 60 -2.46 8.31 -9.77
C ASP A 60 -1.86 7.58 -8.57
N MET A 61 -2.47 6.50 -8.10
CA MET A 61 -1.97 5.79 -6.93
C MET A 61 -1.02 4.68 -7.31
N GLU A 62 0.16 4.65 -6.69
CA GLU A 62 1.05 3.51 -6.76
C GLU A 62 0.50 2.34 -5.97
N VAL A 63 0.81 1.14 -6.47
CA VAL A 63 0.51 -0.12 -5.80
C VAL A 63 1.76 -0.61 -5.07
N VAL A 64 1.74 -0.61 -3.76
CA VAL A 64 2.81 -1.17 -2.93
C VAL A 64 2.45 -2.60 -2.56
N TYR A 65 3.27 -3.54 -2.99
CA TYR A 65 3.03 -4.95 -2.73
C TYR A 65 4.33 -5.70 -2.39
N ARG A 66 4.24 -6.62 -1.44
CA ARG A 66 5.33 -7.52 -1.07
C ARG A 66 4.92 -8.97 -1.28
N ASP A 67 5.69 -9.71 -2.07
CA ASP A 67 5.64 -11.16 -2.15
C ASP A 67 6.61 -11.84 -1.15
N GLU A 68 6.95 -13.12 -1.32
CA GLU A 68 7.81 -13.85 -0.39
C GLU A 68 9.26 -13.37 -0.38
N THR A 69 9.70 -12.61 -1.38
CA THR A 69 11.10 -12.21 -1.53
C THR A 69 11.32 -10.72 -1.70
N THR A 70 10.33 -10.00 -2.23
CA THR A 70 10.54 -8.65 -2.77
C THR A 70 9.34 -7.75 -2.44
N LEU A 71 9.62 -6.56 -1.96
CA LEU A 71 8.68 -5.45 -1.93
C LEU A 71 8.84 -4.65 -3.22
N ARG A 72 7.73 -4.33 -3.88
CA ARG A 72 7.71 -3.55 -5.13
C ARG A 72 6.73 -2.40 -5.03
N ILE A 73 7.08 -1.31 -5.68
CA ILE A 73 6.19 -0.19 -5.97
C ILE A 73 5.90 -0.25 -7.47
N PHE A 74 4.63 -0.32 -7.82
CA PHE A 74 4.17 -0.36 -9.19
C PHE A 74 3.44 0.93 -9.52
N ASP A 75 3.60 1.38 -10.73
CA ASP A 75 2.74 2.37 -11.37
C ASP A 75 1.31 1.81 -11.46
N GLY A 76 0.33 2.55 -10.94
CA GLY A 76 -1.05 2.07 -10.84
C GLY A 76 -1.75 1.93 -12.19
N ILE A 77 -1.41 2.77 -13.16
CA ILE A 77 -2.00 2.77 -14.49
C ILE A 77 -1.50 1.58 -15.31
N THR A 78 -0.18 1.38 -15.34
CA THR A 78 0.47 0.47 -16.30
C THR A 78 0.95 -0.84 -15.68
N GLY A 79 1.11 -0.90 -14.36
CA GLY A 79 1.75 -2.01 -13.66
C GLY A 79 3.26 -2.09 -13.86
N ALA A 80 3.89 -1.04 -14.38
CA ALA A 80 5.33 -0.96 -14.47
C ALA A 80 5.96 -0.92 -13.07
N ILE A 81 7.05 -1.65 -12.87
CA ILE A 81 7.75 -1.63 -11.59
C ILE A 81 8.60 -0.34 -11.51
N LYS A 82 8.24 0.56 -10.61
CA LYS A 82 8.99 1.79 -10.31
C LYS A 82 10.18 1.47 -9.39
N THR A 83 9.96 0.61 -8.39
CA THR A 83 10.99 0.25 -7.40
C THR A 83 10.87 -1.21 -6.98
N SER A 84 12.02 -1.85 -6.73
CA SER A 84 12.11 -3.21 -6.18
C SER A 84 13.12 -3.24 -5.04
N LEU A 85 12.70 -3.72 -3.88
CA LEU A 85 13.49 -3.78 -2.66
C LEU A 85 13.51 -5.21 -2.12
N SER A 86 14.68 -5.69 -1.66
CA SER A 86 14.78 -7.00 -1.02
C SER A 86 14.06 -6.98 0.33
N CYS A 87 12.97 -7.74 0.46
CA CYS A 87 12.17 -7.81 1.67
C CYS A 87 11.44 -9.16 1.74
N GLY A 88 12.12 -10.19 2.18
CA GLY A 88 11.54 -11.53 2.27
C GLY A 88 10.47 -11.66 3.35
N SER A 89 9.57 -12.61 3.17
CA SER A 89 8.51 -12.97 4.10
C SER A 89 8.75 -14.35 4.70
N GLY A 90 8.65 -14.48 6.01
CA GLY A 90 8.62 -15.78 6.71
C GLY A 90 7.25 -16.15 7.21
N THR A 91 6.29 -15.28 7.07
CA THR A 91 4.92 -15.47 7.55
C THR A 91 3.89 -15.31 6.43
N ARG A 92 2.61 -15.13 6.74
CA ARG A 92 1.55 -15.27 5.74
C ARG A 92 0.66 -14.04 5.59
N VAL A 93 0.87 -12.99 6.37
CA VAL A 93 -0.12 -11.90 6.49
C VAL A 93 0.54 -10.54 6.65
N GLU A 94 1.79 -10.40 6.27
CA GLU A 94 2.44 -9.11 6.32
C GLU A 94 2.04 -8.26 5.12
N MET A 95 1.55 -7.08 5.39
CA MET A 95 1.25 -6.06 4.37
C MET A 95 2.11 -4.84 4.63
N PRO A 96 2.54 -4.14 3.59
CA PRO A 96 3.15 -2.83 3.75
C PRO A 96 2.18 -1.86 4.41
N VAL A 97 2.69 -1.03 5.29
CA VAL A 97 1.99 0.10 5.91
C VAL A 97 2.65 1.38 5.42
N ILE A 98 1.88 2.43 5.19
CA ILE A 98 2.38 3.73 4.75
C ILE A 98 1.97 4.77 5.79
N ALA A 99 2.96 5.41 6.40
CA ALA A 99 2.73 6.41 7.45
C ALA A 99 3.97 7.28 7.64
N ASP A 100 3.78 8.51 8.10
CA ASP A 100 4.86 9.39 8.59
C ASP A 100 5.28 8.89 9.98
N VAL A 101 6.36 8.10 10.07
CA VAL A 101 6.76 7.43 11.33
C VAL A 101 7.83 8.18 12.11
N ASP A 102 8.56 9.07 11.49
CA ASP A 102 9.60 9.88 12.15
C ASP A 102 9.21 11.34 12.33
N ALA A 103 8.04 11.72 11.84
CA ALA A 103 7.44 13.03 12.00
C ALA A 103 8.14 14.15 11.19
N ASP A 104 8.79 13.79 10.09
CA ASP A 104 9.39 14.76 9.19
C ASP A 104 8.38 15.31 8.16
N GLY A 105 7.23 14.71 8.05
CA GLY A 105 6.12 15.11 7.19
C GLY A 105 6.04 14.36 5.88
N GLU A 106 6.98 13.47 5.58
CA GLU A 106 6.96 12.60 4.40
C GLU A 106 6.32 11.24 4.72
N ALA A 107 6.00 10.49 3.70
CA ALA A 107 5.51 9.12 3.87
C ALA A 107 6.67 8.13 3.91
N GLU A 108 6.59 7.12 4.77
CA GLU A 108 7.46 5.95 4.76
C GLU A 108 6.66 4.70 4.49
N ILE A 109 7.33 3.70 3.88
CA ILE A 109 6.80 2.35 3.76
C ILE A 109 7.39 1.49 4.87
N ILE A 110 6.55 0.95 5.74
CA ILE A 110 6.94 0.08 6.84
C ILE A 110 6.59 -1.36 6.49
N CYS A 111 7.56 -2.25 6.55
CA CYS A 111 7.36 -3.66 6.28
C CYS A 111 8.19 -4.56 7.18
N SER A 112 7.68 -5.74 7.50
CA SER A 112 8.43 -6.78 8.21
C SER A 112 9.21 -7.62 7.21
N CYS A 113 10.54 -7.62 7.27
CA CYS A 113 11.42 -8.33 6.34
C CYS A 113 12.30 -9.35 7.07
N ASN A 114 12.49 -10.55 6.51
CA ASN A 114 13.27 -11.62 7.14
C ASN A 114 14.57 -12.01 6.44
N ASN A 115 14.85 -11.51 5.25
CA ASN A 115 16.04 -11.88 4.47
C ASN A 115 17.27 -10.98 4.68
N LEU A 116 17.16 -10.00 5.56
CA LEU A 116 18.24 -9.06 5.90
C LEU A 116 19.15 -9.63 6.99
N GLY A 117 20.00 -10.60 6.64
CA GLY A 117 20.91 -11.25 7.58
C GLY A 117 20.28 -12.33 8.46
N GLY A 118 19.17 -12.94 8.02
CA GLY A 118 18.56 -14.11 8.68
C GLY A 118 17.68 -13.78 9.90
N ALA A 119 17.54 -12.51 10.27
CA ALA A 119 16.64 -12.09 11.34
C ALA A 119 15.42 -11.36 10.77
N GLN A 120 14.26 -11.65 11.34
CA GLN A 120 13.06 -10.88 11.05
C GLN A 120 13.20 -9.47 11.64
N ARG A 121 12.95 -8.45 10.83
CA ARG A 121 13.08 -7.04 11.22
C ARG A 121 11.93 -6.22 10.65
N THR A 122 11.49 -5.22 11.39
CA THR A 122 10.74 -4.11 10.81
C THR A 122 11.71 -3.21 10.08
N VAL A 123 11.43 -2.94 8.82
CA VAL A 123 12.22 -2.06 7.95
C VAL A 123 11.35 -0.89 7.55
N VAL A 124 11.94 0.27 7.58
CA VAL A 124 11.34 1.53 7.12
C VAL A 124 12.07 1.92 5.84
N PHE A 125 11.32 2.13 4.77
CA PHE A 125 11.83 2.60 3.50
C PHE A 125 11.34 4.04 3.30
N THR A 126 12.24 4.90 2.93
CA THR A 126 11.99 6.31 2.60
C THR A 126 12.50 6.60 1.20
N SER A 127 12.10 7.71 0.63
CA SER A 127 12.65 8.21 -0.64
C SER A 127 14.11 8.64 -0.46
N ASP A 128 14.93 8.43 -1.48
CA ASP A 128 16.34 8.84 -1.48
C ASP A 128 16.62 10.09 -2.32
N GLN A 129 15.68 10.54 -3.14
CA GLN A 129 15.88 11.63 -4.10
C GLN A 129 14.78 12.69 -4.05
N THR A 130 13.54 12.29 -4.22
CA THR A 130 12.40 13.20 -4.20
C THR A 130 11.52 12.84 -3.04
N PRO A 131 11.26 13.78 -2.11
CA PRO A 131 10.37 13.53 -0.99
C PRO A 131 9.03 12.97 -1.45
N TRP A 132 8.56 11.94 -0.77
CA TRP A 132 7.21 11.43 -0.98
C TRP A 132 6.18 12.37 -0.37
N LEU A 133 4.96 12.32 -0.86
CA LEU A 133 3.90 13.17 -0.34
C LEU A 133 3.69 12.95 1.17
N PRO A 134 3.31 14.02 1.88
CA PRO A 134 2.97 13.94 3.29
C PRO A 134 1.80 13.00 3.55
N THR A 135 1.90 12.23 4.63
CA THR A 135 0.82 11.37 5.09
C THR A 135 0.57 11.50 6.59
N ARG A 136 -0.42 10.76 7.10
CA ARG A 136 -0.75 10.74 8.52
C ARG A 136 0.20 9.82 9.29
N LYS A 137 0.39 10.11 10.59
CA LYS A 137 1.16 9.29 11.54
C LYS A 137 0.37 8.10 12.09
N VAL A 138 -0.82 7.87 11.59
CA VAL A 138 -1.77 6.91 12.15
C VAL A 138 -2.14 5.86 11.11
N TRP A 139 -1.94 4.59 11.46
CA TRP A 139 -2.46 3.43 10.74
C TRP A 139 -3.28 2.57 11.72
N ASN A 140 -4.60 2.60 11.61
CA ASN A 140 -5.50 2.13 12.66
C ASN A 140 -5.99 0.68 12.52
N SER A 141 -5.78 0.07 11.38
CA SER A 141 -6.28 -1.29 11.14
C SER A 141 -5.52 -1.97 10.01
N LEU A 142 -5.73 -3.26 9.84
CA LEU A 142 -5.11 -4.06 8.78
C LEU A 142 -5.40 -3.51 7.37
N HIS A 143 -6.61 -3.04 7.16
CA HIS A 143 -7.00 -2.26 6.00
C HIS A 143 -7.30 -0.85 6.50
N TYR A 144 -6.41 0.05 6.25
CA TYR A 144 -6.49 1.41 6.73
C TYR A 144 -7.89 2.01 6.59
N ALA A 145 -8.45 2.52 7.68
CA ALA A 145 -9.77 3.14 7.70
C ALA A 145 -9.67 4.56 8.28
N PRO A 146 -9.20 5.53 7.47
CA PRO A 146 -8.81 6.86 7.95
C PRO A 146 -9.96 7.64 8.59
N THR A 147 -11.19 7.44 8.11
CA THR A 147 -12.38 8.14 8.65
C THR A 147 -12.84 7.63 10.02
N PHE A 148 -12.23 6.56 10.56
CA PHE A 148 -12.61 5.95 11.83
C PHE A 148 -11.69 6.28 12.98
N ILE A 149 -10.65 7.08 12.76
CA ILE A 149 -9.71 7.49 13.79
C ILE A 149 -9.21 8.92 13.55
N ASN A 150 -9.14 9.69 14.63
CA ASN A 150 -8.52 11.01 14.64
C ASN A 150 -7.00 10.91 14.72
N ASP A 151 -6.27 11.99 14.39
CA ASP A 151 -4.81 12.05 14.50
C ASP A 151 -4.30 11.93 15.94
N ASP A 152 -5.14 12.24 16.93
CA ASP A 152 -4.85 12.07 18.35
C ASP A 152 -5.19 10.65 18.87
N LEU A 153 -5.49 9.70 17.96
CA LEU A 153 -5.87 8.31 18.23
C LEU A 153 -7.23 8.13 18.91
N THR A 154 -8.03 9.17 19.02
CA THR A 154 -9.41 9.03 19.50
C THR A 154 -10.35 8.56 18.39
N ILE A 155 -11.46 7.93 18.78
CA ILE A 155 -12.52 7.55 17.84
C ILE A 155 -13.44 8.76 17.67
N PRO A 156 -13.70 9.22 16.43
CA PRO A 156 -14.59 10.33 16.20
C PRO A 156 -16.02 9.98 16.65
N ALA A 157 -16.71 10.93 17.28
CA ALA A 157 -18.09 10.76 17.76
C ALA A 157 -19.09 10.54 16.61
N GLN A 158 -18.76 11.05 15.43
CA GLN A 158 -19.48 10.83 14.17
C GLN A 158 -18.48 10.46 13.09
N ARG A 159 -18.92 9.69 12.08
CA ARG A 159 -18.09 9.36 10.94
C ARG A 159 -17.62 10.66 10.26
N GLN A 160 -16.32 10.80 10.10
CA GLN A 160 -15.73 11.92 9.38
C GLN A 160 -15.98 11.79 7.88
N ASP A 161 -16.15 12.91 7.20
CA ASP A 161 -16.09 12.93 5.75
C ASP A 161 -14.61 12.93 5.31
N LYS A 162 -14.30 12.30 4.18
CA LYS A 162 -12.96 12.29 3.61
C LYS A 162 -12.41 13.72 3.42
N ALA A 163 -13.25 14.63 2.94
CA ALA A 163 -12.89 16.02 2.70
C ALA A 163 -12.45 16.79 3.96
N ASP A 164 -12.82 16.30 5.15
CA ASP A 164 -12.50 16.95 6.41
C ASP A 164 -11.19 16.47 7.05
N ILE A 165 -10.58 15.42 6.47
CA ILE A 165 -9.35 14.83 7.01
C ILE A 165 -8.17 15.31 6.17
N PRO A 166 -7.23 16.08 6.75
CA PRO A 166 -6.03 16.52 6.03
C PRO A 166 -5.23 15.31 5.50
N ARG A 167 -4.71 15.45 4.29
CA ARG A 167 -3.83 14.44 3.65
C ARG A 167 -4.51 13.08 3.38
N LEU A 168 -5.81 13.08 3.19
CA LEU A 168 -6.54 11.85 2.89
C LEU A 168 -6.75 11.61 1.39
N ASP A 169 -6.48 12.61 0.59
CA ASP A 169 -6.51 12.59 -0.87
C ASP A 169 -5.40 11.74 -1.51
N VAL A 170 -4.44 11.30 -0.72
CA VAL A 170 -3.33 10.43 -1.14
C VAL A 170 -3.55 8.93 -0.82
N TYR A 171 -4.76 8.56 -0.33
CA TYR A 171 -5.14 7.17 -0.03
C TYR A 171 -6.37 6.71 -0.81
#